data_22f8c12b7424de9d74af0a9d0f9815ae
#
_entry.id   22f8c12b7424de9d74af0a9d0f9815ae
#
_cell.length_a   1.000
_cell.length_b   1.000
_cell.length_c   1.000
_cell.angle_alpha   90.00
_cell.angle_beta   90.00
_cell.angle_gamma   90.00
#
_symmetry.space_group_name_H-M   'P 1'
#
loop_
_entity.id
_entity.type
_entity.pdbx_description
1 polymer ?
#
loop_
_entity_poly.entity_id
_entity_poly.type
_entity_poly.pdbx_seq_one_letter_code
_entity_poly.pdbx_strand_id
1 'polypeptide(L)'
;MKTVHLYESFGQQCEIHVGGFGNLAVLGATNEETCKYYERGLTAPDFNRDDTPEYLLEPCDPMDEEGYVHIPQGPGLGIELNWDYINQNRVET
;
A
#
# COMPACT_ATOMS: atom_id res chain seq x y z
N MET A 1 -10.36 -7.01 -3.70
CA MET A 1 -10.40 -8.45 -3.36
C MET A 1 -11.26 -9.28 -4.32
N LYS A 2 -12.58 -9.09 -4.45
CA LYS A 2 -13.43 -9.96 -5.33
C LYS A 2 -12.90 -10.10 -6.75
N THR A 3 -12.49 -9.01 -7.38
CA THR A 3 -11.93 -9.02 -8.75
C THR A 3 -10.65 -9.83 -8.81
N VAL A 4 -9.73 -9.62 -7.87
CA VAL A 4 -8.44 -10.33 -7.84
C VAL A 4 -8.65 -11.83 -7.62
N HIS A 5 -9.51 -12.23 -6.70
CA HIS A 5 -9.86 -13.65 -6.50
C HIS A 5 -10.52 -14.28 -7.74
N LEU A 6 -11.25 -13.49 -8.52
CA LEU A 6 -11.81 -13.97 -9.78
C LEU A 6 -10.70 -14.24 -10.80
N TYR A 7 -9.73 -13.32 -10.97
CA TYR A 7 -8.56 -13.56 -11.81
C TYR A 7 -7.78 -14.78 -11.34
N GLU A 8 -7.54 -14.89 -10.04
CA GLU A 8 -6.84 -16.02 -9.42
C GLU A 8 -7.54 -17.36 -9.71
N SER A 9 -8.86 -17.41 -9.62
CA SER A 9 -9.65 -18.62 -9.89
C SER A 9 -9.59 -19.08 -11.35
N PHE A 10 -9.27 -18.19 -12.27
CA PHE A 10 -9.06 -18.50 -13.69
C PHE A 10 -7.57 -18.64 -14.05
N GLY A 11 -6.66 -18.60 -13.07
CA GLY A 11 -5.22 -18.63 -13.32
C GLY A 11 -4.70 -17.43 -14.13
N GLN A 12 -5.38 -16.30 -14.04
CA GLN A 12 -5.00 -15.08 -14.75
C GLN A 12 -4.19 -14.15 -13.85
N GLN A 13 -3.23 -13.46 -14.43
CA GLN A 13 -2.47 -12.42 -13.75
C GLN A 13 -3.27 -11.13 -13.66
N CYS A 14 -3.07 -10.39 -12.55
CA CYS A 14 -3.71 -9.13 -12.27
C CYS A 14 -2.71 -8.22 -11.55
N GLU A 15 -2.26 -7.18 -12.22
CA GLU A 15 -1.41 -6.18 -11.57
C GLU A 15 -2.26 -5.05 -10.98
N ILE A 16 -1.92 -4.63 -9.76
CA ILE A 16 -2.65 -3.58 -9.05
C ILE A 16 -1.96 -2.26 -9.32
N HIS A 17 -2.70 -1.35 -9.95
CA HIS A 17 -2.19 -0.03 -10.30
C HIS A 17 -2.04 0.87 -9.07
N VAL A 18 -0.93 1.58 -9.01
CA VAL A 18 -0.52 2.51 -7.94
C VAL A 18 -0.21 1.82 -6.60
N GLY A 19 0.67 2.43 -5.82
CA GLY A 19 1.08 1.98 -4.49
C GLY A 19 0.11 2.39 -3.38
N GLY A 20 0.45 2.00 -2.16
CA GLY A 20 -0.23 2.36 -0.93
C GLY A 20 -0.64 1.15 -0.09
N PHE A 21 -0.92 1.39 1.18
CA PHE A 21 -1.17 0.33 2.16
C PHE A 21 -2.35 -0.58 1.81
N GLY A 22 -3.40 -0.05 1.17
CA GLY A 22 -4.54 -0.87 0.72
C GLY A 22 -4.13 -1.88 -0.36
N ASN A 23 -3.30 -1.46 -1.31
CA ASN A 23 -2.79 -2.31 -2.38
C ASN A 23 -1.78 -3.35 -1.86
N LEU A 24 -0.94 -2.97 -0.90
CA LEU A 24 -0.05 -3.91 -0.20
C LEU A 24 -0.84 -5.01 0.52
N ALA A 25 -1.93 -4.65 1.20
CA ALA A 25 -2.79 -5.63 1.86
C ALA A 25 -3.46 -6.60 0.87
N VAL A 26 -3.84 -6.11 -0.32
CA VAL A 26 -4.37 -6.98 -1.39
C VAL A 26 -3.30 -7.92 -1.92
N LEU A 27 -2.09 -7.42 -2.18
CA LEU A 27 -0.95 -8.23 -2.61
C LEU A 27 -0.63 -9.33 -1.60
N GLY A 28 -0.59 -8.99 -0.29
CA GLY A 28 -0.33 -9.96 0.77
C GLY A 28 -1.42 -11.02 0.95
N ALA A 29 -2.60 -10.79 0.41
CA ALA A 29 -3.75 -11.71 0.49
C ALA A 29 -3.99 -12.51 -0.80
N THR A 30 -3.09 -12.43 -1.77
CA THR A 30 -3.22 -13.10 -3.07
C THR A 30 -2.00 -13.97 -3.34
N ASN A 31 -2.17 -14.89 -4.29
CA ASN A 31 -1.07 -15.73 -4.75
C ASN A 31 -0.05 -14.87 -5.53
N GLU A 32 1.24 -15.11 -5.32
CA GLU A 32 2.33 -14.40 -6.02
C GLU A 32 2.29 -14.58 -7.54
N GLU A 33 1.70 -15.66 -8.05
CA GLU A 33 1.51 -15.86 -9.48
C GLU A 33 0.39 -14.99 -10.06
N THR A 34 -0.53 -14.55 -9.22
CA THR A 34 -1.64 -13.67 -9.62
C THR A 34 -1.21 -12.21 -9.59
N CYS A 35 -0.59 -11.74 -8.51
CA CYS A 35 -0.09 -10.37 -8.37
C CYS A 35 1.40 -10.43 -8.01
N LYS A 36 2.27 -10.18 -8.99
CA LYS A 36 3.72 -10.36 -8.83
C LYS A 36 4.46 -9.13 -8.32
N TYR A 37 4.00 -7.96 -8.69
CA TYR A 37 4.77 -6.74 -8.49
C TYR A 37 3.96 -5.69 -7.74
N TYR A 38 4.67 -4.95 -6.88
CA TYR A 38 4.14 -3.75 -6.25
C TYR A 38 4.55 -2.53 -7.06
N GLU A 39 3.56 -1.78 -7.55
CA GLU A 39 3.81 -0.56 -8.30
C GLU A 39 3.91 0.65 -7.36
N ARG A 40 5.12 1.18 -7.13
CA ARG A 40 5.30 2.42 -6.38
C ARG A 40 5.03 3.68 -7.22
N GLY A 41 4.93 3.56 -8.51
CA GLY A 41 4.74 4.66 -9.46
C GLY A 41 5.92 5.65 -9.49
N LEU A 42 6.39 5.97 -10.67
CA LEU A 42 7.32 7.08 -10.88
C LEU A 42 6.48 8.33 -11.08
N THR A 43 6.48 9.18 -10.07
CA THR A 43 5.83 10.50 -10.13
C THR A 43 6.84 11.59 -10.48
N ALA A 44 6.40 12.83 -10.54
CA ALA A 44 7.26 13.97 -10.86
C ALA A 44 8.54 13.99 -9.99
N PRO A 45 9.64 14.53 -10.49
CA PRO A 45 10.94 14.48 -9.81
C PRO A 45 10.93 15.10 -8.41
N ASP A 46 9.94 15.90 -8.09
CA ASP A 46 9.79 16.57 -6.78
C ASP A 46 8.99 15.75 -5.77
N PHE A 47 8.47 14.57 -6.15
CA PHE A 47 7.69 13.73 -5.26
C PHE A 47 8.57 12.65 -4.63
N ASN A 48 8.78 12.75 -3.33
CA ASN A 48 9.49 11.74 -2.57
C ASN A 48 8.50 10.70 -2.01
N ARG A 49 8.56 9.49 -2.49
CA ARG A 49 7.71 8.37 -2.05
C ARG A 49 8.03 7.89 -0.63
N ASP A 50 9.21 8.18 -0.13
CA ASP A 50 9.64 7.80 1.22
C ASP A 50 9.21 8.83 2.27
N ASP A 51 8.63 9.95 1.86
CA ASP A 51 8.06 10.91 2.80
C ASP A 51 6.84 10.31 3.51
N THR A 52 6.84 10.44 4.82
CA THR A 52 5.69 10.02 5.63
C THR A 52 4.56 11.03 5.50
N PRO A 53 3.37 10.62 5.01
CA PRO A 53 2.21 11.50 5.04
C PRO A 53 1.87 11.96 6.45
N GLU A 54 1.45 13.19 6.64
CA GLU A 54 1.19 13.79 7.96
C GLU A 54 0.15 13.03 8.80
N TYR A 55 -0.76 12.32 8.15
CA TYR A 55 -1.77 11.48 8.79
C TYR A 55 -1.28 10.08 9.20
N LEU A 56 -0.02 9.72 8.90
CA LEU A 56 0.62 8.49 9.32
C LEU A 56 1.78 8.78 10.28
N LEU A 57 2.14 7.83 11.13
CA LEU A 57 3.32 7.90 11.98
C LEU A 57 4.58 7.39 11.29
N GLU A 58 4.42 6.49 10.30
CA GLU A 58 5.51 5.90 9.51
C GLU A 58 5.15 5.84 8.02
N PRO A 59 6.12 5.76 7.11
CA PRO A 59 5.86 5.55 5.69
C PRO A 59 5.07 4.25 5.48
N CYS A 60 4.11 4.26 4.55
CA CYS A 60 3.26 3.08 4.32
C CYS A 60 3.94 1.98 3.49
N ASP A 61 4.92 2.35 2.68
CA ASP A 61 5.57 1.45 1.72
C ASP A 61 7.07 1.74 1.55
N PRO A 62 7.86 1.78 2.64
CA PRO A 62 9.29 2.00 2.54
C PRO A 62 9.93 0.87 1.76
N MET A 63 10.85 1.23 0.86
CA MET A 63 11.62 0.28 0.07
C MET A 63 12.98 0.07 0.74
N ASP A 64 13.39 -1.18 0.89
CA ASP A 64 14.69 -1.52 1.42
C ASP A 64 15.83 -1.34 0.39
N GLU A 65 17.07 -1.56 0.82
CA GLU A 65 18.26 -1.40 -0.02
C GLU A 65 18.31 -2.40 -1.19
N GLU A 66 17.59 -3.51 -1.10
CA GLU A 66 17.49 -4.53 -2.14
C GLU A 66 16.34 -4.25 -3.13
N GLY A 67 15.53 -3.23 -2.86
CA GLY A 67 14.41 -2.83 -3.71
C GLY A 67 13.08 -3.49 -3.38
N TYR A 68 12.95 -4.11 -2.20
CA TYR A 68 11.71 -4.73 -1.76
C TYR A 68 10.88 -3.79 -0.89
N VAL A 69 9.58 -3.85 -1.07
CA VAL A 69 8.59 -3.27 -0.17
C VAL A 69 7.95 -4.39 0.62
N HIS A 70 8.02 -4.30 1.95
CA HIS A 70 7.52 -5.34 2.83
C HIS A 70 6.05 -5.12 3.16
N ILE A 71 5.27 -6.21 3.13
CA ILE A 71 3.87 -6.17 3.52
C ILE A 71 3.78 -5.99 5.04
N PRO A 72 3.07 -4.93 5.53
CA PRO A 72 2.91 -4.72 6.96
C PRO A 72 2.25 -5.93 7.65
N GLN A 73 2.79 -6.33 8.80
CA GLN A 73 2.32 -7.51 9.56
C GLN A 73 1.44 -7.16 10.76
N GLY A 74 1.18 -5.88 10.99
CA GLY A 74 0.33 -5.41 12.08
C GLY A 74 -1.16 -5.70 11.86
N PRO A 75 -2.01 -5.50 12.88
CA PRO A 75 -3.45 -5.69 12.76
C PRO A 75 -4.08 -4.73 11.73
N GLY A 76 -5.16 -5.15 11.12
CA GLY A 76 -5.87 -4.37 10.08
C GLY A 76 -5.01 -4.23 8.82
N LEU A 77 -4.70 -3.02 8.42
CA LEU A 77 -3.81 -2.71 7.29
C LEU A 77 -2.34 -2.59 7.71
N GLY A 78 -2.03 -2.79 8.99
CA GLY A 78 -0.67 -2.72 9.52
C GLY A 78 -0.06 -1.32 9.50
N ILE A 79 -0.89 -0.28 9.53
CA ILE A 79 -0.46 1.12 9.56
C ILE A 79 -0.80 1.76 10.90
N GLU A 80 -0.03 2.76 11.30
CA GLU A 80 -0.30 3.58 12.47
C GLU A 80 -0.71 5.00 12.08
N LEU A 81 -1.89 5.41 12.53
CA LEU A 81 -2.46 6.72 12.23
C LEU A 81 -1.97 7.78 13.22
N ASN A 82 -1.61 8.94 12.71
CA ASN A 82 -1.33 10.13 13.49
C ASN A 82 -2.64 10.81 13.92
N TRP A 83 -3.23 10.31 15.01
CA TRP A 83 -4.51 10.81 15.51
C TRP A 83 -4.47 12.27 15.96
N ASP A 84 -3.33 12.78 16.40
CA ASP A 84 -3.20 14.19 16.76
C ASP A 84 -3.38 15.09 15.54
N TYR A 85 -2.71 14.77 14.44
CA TYR A 85 -2.89 15.47 13.17
C TYR A 85 -4.32 15.35 12.64
N ILE A 86 -4.89 14.14 12.64
CA ILE A 86 -6.26 13.89 12.16
C ILE A 86 -7.27 14.71 12.95
N ASN A 87 -7.17 14.72 14.27
CA ASN A 87 -8.10 15.45 15.13
C ASN A 87 -7.99 16.98 14.98
N GLN A 88 -6.78 17.49 14.76
CA GLN A 88 -6.55 18.92 14.51
C GLN A 88 -7.10 19.39 13.16
N ASN A 89 -7.17 18.50 12.16
CA ASN A 89 -7.62 18.82 10.80
C ASN A 89 -9.02 18.28 10.48
N ARG A 90 -9.73 17.81 11.50
CA ARG A 90 -11.08 17.28 11.33
C ARG A 90 -12.07 18.38 10.96
N VAL A 91 -12.81 18.19 9.87
CA VAL A 91 -13.90 19.08 9.50
C VAL A 91 -15.15 18.72 10.31
N GLU A 92 -15.71 19.69 11.01
CA GLU A 92 -17.02 19.53 11.64
C GLU A 92 -18.10 19.57 10.54
N THR A 93 -18.88 18.54 10.47
CA THR A 93 -20.04 18.43 9.58
C THR A 93 -21.33 18.71 10.35
#